data_38b65351e5721705a939533ee54d4186
#
_entry.id   38b65351e5721705a939533ee54d4186
#
_cell.length_a   1.000
_cell.length_b   1.000
_cell.length_c   1.000
_cell.angle_alpha   90.00
_cell.angle_beta   90.00
_cell.angle_gamma   90.00
#
_symmetry.space_group_name_H-M   'P 1'
#
loop_
_entity.id
_entity.type
_entity.pdbx_description
1 polymer ?
#
loop_
_entity_poly.entity_id
_entity_poly.type
_entity_poly.pdbx_seq_one_letter_code
_entity_poly.pdbx_strand_id
1 'polypeptide(L)' 'MELVNTNKISKPIFCNICEKERKHILATYEDTNENNEIYQIQMQKCKSCGTETQI' A
#
# COMPACT_ATOMS: atom_id res chain seq x y z
N MET A 1 7.79 9.97 6.06
CA MET A 1 6.77 9.42 5.15
C MET A 1 5.40 9.76 5.63
N GLU A 2 4.57 10.34 4.79
CA GLU A 2 3.24 10.80 5.15
C GLU A 2 2.19 10.12 4.28
N LEU A 3 1.10 9.68 4.90
CA LEU A 3 -0.03 9.10 4.17
C LEU A 3 -0.82 10.22 3.50
N VAL A 4 -0.93 10.15 2.18
CA VAL A 4 -1.63 11.17 1.38
C VAL A 4 -3.05 10.74 1.06
N ASN A 5 -3.23 9.45 0.71
CA ASN A 5 -4.49 8.97 0.19
C ASN A 5 -4.62 7.47 0.36
N THR A 6 -5.86 7.00 0.45
CA THR A 6 -6.16 5.57 0.43
C THR A 6 -7.30 5.32 -0.54
N ASN A 7 -7.21 4.22 -1.28
CA ASN A 7 -8.25 3.80 -2.22
C ASN A 7 -8.56 2.33 -2.02
N LYS A 8 -9.80 1.95 -2.30
CA LYS A 8 -10.19 0.55 -2.29
C LYS A 8 -9.73 -0.11 -3.58
N ILE A 9 -9.20 -1.33 -3.46
CA ILE A 9 -8.87 -2.15 -4.64
C ILE A 9 -10.07 -3.05 -4.88
N SER A 10 -10.61 -3.01 -6.11
CA SER A 10 -11.85 -3.70 -6.45
C SER A 10 -11.70 -5.22 -6.53
N LYS A 11 -10.50 -5.72 -6.78
CA LYS A 11 -10.25 -7.16 -6.92
C LYS A 11 -9.41 -7.66 -5.74
N PRO A 12 -9.67 -8.88 -5.26
CA PRO A 12 -8.81 -9.47 -4.24
C PRO A 12 -7.43 -9.76 -4.80
N ILE A 13 -6.42 -9.62 -3.95
CA ILE A 13 -5.01 -9.85 -4.31
C ILE A 13 -4.49 -10.94 -3.41
N PHE A 14 -3.65 -11.81 -3.96
CA PHE A 14 -3.06 -12.89 -3.18
C PHE A 14 -2.15 -12.33 -2.09
N CYS A 15 -2.38 -12.77 -0.86
CA CYS A 15 -1.57 -12.40 0.29
C CYS A 15 -0.72 -13.59 0.71
N ASN A 16 0.61 -13.42 0.69
CA ASN A 16 1.53 -14.50 1.04
C ASN A 16 1.41 -14.94 2.50
N ILE A 17 1.01 -14.02 3.38
CA ILE A 17 0.87 -14.33 4.80
C ILE A 17 -0.42 -15.10 5.06
N CYS A 18 -1.51 -14.70 4.44
CA CYS A 18 -2.78 -15.38 4.57
C CYS A 18 -2.85 -16.65 3.71
N GLU A 19 -1.99 -16.75 2.70
CA GLU A 19 -1.96 -17.84 1.70
C GLU A 19 -3.28 -17.96 0.94
N LYS A 20 -3.95 -16.81 0.74
CA LYS A 20 -5.24 -16.72 0.05
C LYS A 20 -5.35 -15.35 -0.61
N GLU A 21 -6.31 -15.25 -1.52
CA GLU A 21 -6.71 -13.94 -2.02
C GLU A 21 -7.52 -13.22 -0.96
N ARG A 22 -7.15 -11.97 -0.67
CA ARG A 22 -7.82 -11.14 0.32
C ARG A 22 -8.05 -9.75 -0.24
N LYS A 23 -9.01 -9.05 0.31
CA LYS A 23 -9.25 -7.65 -0.02
C LYS A 23 -8.08 -6.81 0.48
N HIS A 24 -7.63 -5.90 -0.36
CA HIS A 24 -6.54 -4.98 -0.06
C HIS A 24 -7.01 -3.55 -0.25
N ILE A 25 -6.28 -2.64 0.36
CA ILE A 25 -6.44 -1.20 0.10
C ILE A 25 -5.13 -0.67 -0.46
N LEU A 26 -5.24 0.33 -1.33
CA LEU A 26 -4.08 1.03 -1.87
C LEU A 26 -3.84 2.25 -1.01
N ALA A 27 -2.65 2.34 -0.44
CA ALA A 27 -2.22 3.49 0.35
C ALA A 27 -1.12 4.22 -0.41
N THR A 28 -1.28 5.53 -0.59
CA THR A 28 -0.28 6.37 -1.24
C THR A 28 0.40 7.21 -0.18
N TYR A 29 1.71 7.10 -0.11
CA TYR A 29 2.54 7.87 0.81
C TYR A 29 3.40 8.85 0.04
N GLU A 30 3.79 9.92 0.71
CA GLU A 30 4.64 10.95 0.16
C GLU A 30 5.86 11.12 1.05
N ASP A 31 7.01 11.30 0.44
CA ASP A 31 8.25 11.54 1.18
C ASP A 31 9.13 12.49 0.38
N THR A 32 10.17 13.00 1.02
CA THR A 32 11.12 13.94 0.44
C THR A 32 12.51 13.33 0.46
N ASN A 33 13.20 13.36 -0.67
CA ASN A 33 14.57 12.86 -0.75
C ASN A 33 15.59 13.92 -0.31
N GLU A 34 16.88 13.60 -0.43
CA GLU A 34 17.98 14.49 -0.02
C GLU A 34 18.00 15.80 -0.80
N ASN A 35 17.46 15.83 -2.00
CA ASN A 35 17.41 17.00 -2.87
C ASN A 35 16.15 17.84 -2.67
N ASN A 36 15.36 17.55 -1.63
CA ASN A 36 14.07 18.18 -1.37
C ASN A 36 13.03 17.94 -2.48
N GLU A 37 13.20 16.85 -3.21
CA GLU A 37 12.22 16.43 -4.21
C GLU A 37 11.17 15.53 -3.56
N ILE A 38 9.90 15.83 -3.82
CA ILE A 38 8.80 15.04 -3.28
C ILE A 38 8.53 13.87 -4.23
N TYR A 39 8.43 12.68 -3.67
CA TYR A 39 8.07 11.48 -4.43
C TYR A 39 6.97 10.70 -3.71
N GLN A 40 6.25 9.88 -4.46
CA GLN A 40 5.15 9.09 -3.93
C GLN A 40 5.49 7.62 -3.97
N ILE A 41 5.06 6.91 -2.94
CA ILE A 41 5.22 5.46 -2.81
C ILE A 41 3.82 4.87 -2.67
N GLN A 42 3.53 3.84 -3.47
CA GLN A 42 2.24 3.14 -3.38
C GLN A 42 2.44 1.80 -2.71
N MET A 43 1.61 1.53 -1.71
CA MET A 43 1.60 0.28 -0.96
C MET A 43 0.22 -0.34 -1.03
N GLN A 44 0.18 -1.67 -1.08
CA GLN A 44 -1.08 -2.38 -0.93
C GLN A 44 -1.07 -3.07 0.44
N LYS A 45 -2.16 -2.92 1.17
CA LYS A 45 -2.28 -3.45 2.52
C LYS A 45 -3.40 -4.47 2.58
N CYS A 46 -3.08 -5.66 3.07
CA CYS A 46 -4.07 -6.71 3.28
C CYS A 46 -4.99 -6.33 4.44
N LYS A 47 -6.29 -6.34 4.19
CA LYS A 47 -7.28 -5.97 5.22
C LYS A 47 -7.42 -7.02 6.30
N SER A 48 -7.01 -8.26 6.04
CA SER A 48 -7.13 -9.36 7.01
C SER A 48 -5.97 -9.42 7.98
N CYS A 49 -4.73 -9.36 7.48
CA CYS A 49 -3.54 -9.51 8.32
C CYS A 49 -2.75 -8.22 8.52
N GLY A 50 -3.07 -7.18 7.77
CA GLY A 50 -2.40 -5.89 7.89
C GLY A 50 -1.03 -5.80 7.21
N THR A 51 -0.64 -6.83 6.47
CA THR A 51 0.65 -6.84 5.77
C THR A 51 0.65 -5.81 4.65
N GLU A 52 1.67 -4.96 4.62
CA GLU A 52 1.84 -3.98 3.56
C GLU A 52 2.93 -4.43 2.60
N THR A 53 2.68 -4.26 1.30
CA THR A 53 3.63 -4.62 0.25
C THR A 53 3.71 -3.46 -0.73
N GLN A 54 4.93 -3.08 -1.11
CA GLN A 54 5.13 -2.03 -2.09
C GLN A 54 4.77 -2.54 -3.50
N ILE A 55 4.09 -1.68 -4.24
CA ILE A 55 3.72 -1.98 -5.62
C ILE A 55 4.83 -1.55 -6.57
#